data_e0a0f477dfdc849c1fbff8977b47903c
#
_entry.id   e0a0f477dfdc849c1fbff8977b47903c
#
_cell.length_a   1.000
_cell.length_b   1.000
_cell.length_c   1.000
_cell.angle_alpha   90.00
_cell.angle_beta   90.00
_cell.angle_gamma   90.00
#
_symmetry.space_group_name_H-M   'P 1'
#
loop_
_entity.id
_entity.type
_entity.pdbx_description
1 polymer ?
#
loop_
_entity_poly.entity_id
_entity_poly.type
_entity_poly.pdbx_seq_one_letter_code
_entity_poly.pdbx_strand_id
1 'polypeptide(L)'
;QSYFLLDGGKPYVGMRTVNKAVYYFRKASNAEVVPGKMVRNAWASATDKKGTMWRYFGSDGRYQKKGTGAYKVLSNSSNSYLLDANGYLIKGKMVKAANNYYYLSNKYGVVYKNRLVKYGNRRYYFVSDGRRGTWRNRWIKCPGAGNRYYYFGRTAGCVDEKHGIQKVTVNGKFMGWYYFSSNGNILFDRWVSDRYYKADGSMASGVTKIGNKYYFFQRSSETAYRGKVYK
;
A
#
# COMPACT_ATOMS: atom_id res chain seq x y z
N GLN A 1 27.30 -17.05 -16.41
CA GLN A 1 26.75 -16.06 -17.36
C GLN A 1 26.24 -16.80 -18.59
N SER A 2 25.10 -16.38 -19.16
CA SER A 2 24.52 -17.02 -20.34
C SER A 2 24.34 -16.00 -21.46
N TYR A 3 24.69 -16.40 -22.66
CA TYR A 3 24.59 -15.62 -23.90
C TYR A 3 23.88 -16.48 -24.94
N PHE A 4 23.22 -15.81 -25.90
CA PHE A 4 22.80 -16.45 -27.14
C PHE A 4 23.72 -15.92 -28.23
N LEU A 5 24.42 -16.83 -28.92
CA LEU A 5 25.33 -16.47 -29.99
C LEU A 5 24.64 -16.64 -31.35
N LEU A 6 24.88 -15.71 -32.24
CA LEU A 6 24.54 -15.79 -33.64
C LEU A 6 25.64 -16.53 -34.39
N ASP A 7 25.38 -16.87 -35.63
CA ASP A 7 26.39 -17.37 -36.55
C ASP A 7 27.56 -16.39 -36.63
N GLY A 8 28.78 -16.90 -36.53
CA GLY A 8 29.98 -16.08 -36.40
C GLY A 8 30.32 -15.62 -34.97
N GLY A 9 29.65 -16.20 -33.93
CA GLY A 9 29.99 -16.01 -32.53
C GLY A 9 29.59 -14.68 -31.92
N LYS A 10 28.87 -13.80 -32.65
CA LYS A 10 28.42 -12.50 -32.11
C LYS A 10 27.27 -12.66 -31.10
N PRO A 11 27.31 -12.02 -29.92
CA PRO A 11 26.23 -12.07 -28.97
C PRO A 11 24.94 -11.42 -29.50
N TYR A 12 23.82 -12.13 -29.40
CA TYR A 12 22.51 -11.55 -29.69
C TYR A 12 22.10 -10.54 -28.60
N VAL A 13 21.45 -9.46 -29.01
CA VAL A 13 20.88 -8.45 -28.10
C VAL A 13 19.39 -8.24 -28.38
N GLY A 14 18.62 -7.99 -27.32
CA GLY A 14 17.18 -7.80 -27.43
C GLY A 14 16.36 -9.01 -26.97
N MET A 15 15.09 -9.02 -27.32
CA MET A 15 14.18 -10.14 -27.01
C MET A 15 14.33 -11.26 -28.05
N ARG A 16 14.39 -12.50 -27.56
CA ARG A 16 14.45 -13.69 -28.43
C ARG A 16 13.61 -14.83 -27.85
N THR A 17 12.92 -15.54 -28.73
CA THR A 17 12.22 -16.78 -28.37
C THR A 17 13.14 -17.98 -28.63
N VAL A 18 13.36 -18.80 -27.60
CA VAL A 18 14.13 -20.04 -27.72
C VAL A 18 13.27 -21.12 -27.04
N ASN A 19 13.00 -22.23 -27.77
CA ASN A 19 12.17 -23.34 -27.32
C ASN A 19 10.87 -22.88 -26.63
N LYS A 20 10.09 -22.05 -27.30
CA LYS A 20 8.81 -21.46 -26.86
C LYS A 20 8.92 -20.52 -25.63
N ALA A 21 10.09 -20.31 -25.05
CA ALA A 21 10.33 -19.36 -23.98
C ALA A 21 10.97 -18.08 -24.51
N VAL A 22 10.60 -16.93 -23.90
CA VAL A 22 11.11 -15.61 -24.31
C VAL A 22 12.17 -15.17 -23.31
N TYR A 23 13.30 -14.72 -23.82
CA TYR A 23 14.46 -14.22 -23.09
C TYR A 23 14.80 -12.81 -23.53
N TYR A 24 15.54 -12.07 -22.71
CA TYR A 24 16.09 -10.78 -23.07
C TYR A 24 17.60 -10.76 -22.83
N PHE A 25 18.31 -10.37 -23.85
CA PHE A 25 19.76 -10.20 -23.85
C PHE A 25 20.08 -8.71 -23.86
N ARG A 26 20.88 -8.26 -22.93
CA ARG A 26 21.12 -6.83 -22.71
C ARG A 26 21.70 -6.15 -23.95
N LYS A 27 21.17 -4.96 -24.24
CA LYS A 27 21.82 -4.01 -25.15
C LYS A 27 22.91 -3.27 -24.37
N ALA A 28 23.96 -2.84 -25.04
CA ALA A 28 24.89 -1.89 -24.46
C ALA A 28 24.13 -0.59 -24.13
N SER A 29 24.26 -0.11 -22.89
CA SER A 29 23.70 1.17 -22.47
C SER A 29 24.79 2.12 -21.96
N ASN A 30 25.94 1.57 -21.53
CA ASN A 30 27.16 2.26 -21.13
C ASN A 30 28.32 1.24 -21.16
N ALA A 31 29.52 1.67 -20.88
CA ALA A 31 30.74 0.84 -20.87
C ALA A 31 30.70 -0.33 -19.85
N GLU A 32 29.86 -0.25 -18.82
CA GLU A 32 29.78 -1.26 -17.75
C GLU A 32 28.82 -2.42 -18.10
N VAL A 33 27.95 -2.25 -19.09
CA VAL A 33 26.96 -3.25 -19.47
C VAL A 33 27.48 -4.14 -20.57
N VAL A 34 27.81 -5.39 -20.25
CA VAL A 34 28.22 -6.40 -21.25
C VAL A 34 27.04 -6.72 -22.17
N PRO A 35 27.12 -6.38 -23.48
CA PRO A 35 26.07 -6.69 -24.44
C PRO A 35 25.85 -8.20 -24.55
N GLY A 36 24.63 -8.61 -24.84
CA GLY A 36 24.31 -10.02 -25.05
C GLY A 36 24.20 -10.86 -23.78
N LYS A 37 24.48 -10.30 -22.59
CA LYS A 37 24.28 -11.02 -21.32
C LYS A 37 22.79 -11.22 -21.05
N MET A 38 22.36 -12.47 -20.78
CA MET A 38 20.96 -12.78 -20.49
C MET A 38 20.51 -12.17 -19.16
N VAL A 39 19.35 -11.53 -19.17
CA VAL A 39 18.72 -10.96 -17.97
C VAL A 39 18.11 -12.07 -17.13
N ARG A 40 18.41 -12.10 -15.84
CA ARG A 40 17.85 -13.02 -14.82
C ARG A 40 17.51 -12.27 -13.55
N ASN A 41 16.44 -12.71 -12.85
CA ASN A 41 15.96 -12.11 -11.61
C ASN A 41 15.86 -10.58 -11.65
N ALA A 42 15.50 -10.02 -12.81
CA ALA A 42 15.56 -8.59 -13.04
C ALA A 42 14.48 -8.08 -13.99
N TRP A 43 14.20 -6.81 -13.86
CA TRP A 43 13.40 -6.05 -14.80
C TRP A 43 14.27 -5.60 -15.98
N ALA A 44 13.71 -5.68 -17.17
CA ALA A 44 14.28 -5.07 -18.36
C ALA A 44 13.22 -4.31 -19.16
N SER A 45 13.60 -3.14 -19.67
CA SER A 45 12.81 -2.39 -20.64
C SER A 45 13.07 -3.01 -22.03
N ALA A 46 12.08 -3.67 -22.57
CA ALA A 46 12.19 -4.37 -23.83
C ALA A 46 11.10 -3.93 -24.80
N THR A 47 11.48 -3.76 -26.07
CA THR A 47 10.61 -3.30 -27.16
C THR A 47 10.07 -4.49 -27.95
N ASP A 48 8.76 -4.49 -28.19
CA ASP A 48 8.08 -5.38 -29.12
C ASP A 48 7.09 -4.61 -30.01
N LYS A 49 6.20 -5.33 -30.71
CA LYS A 49 5.16 -4.73 -31.57
C LYS A 49 4.22 -3.75 -30.85
N LYS A 50 4.13 -3.83 -29.52
CA LYS A 50 3.30 -2.95 -28.65
C LYS A 50 4.10 -1.78 -28.04
N GLY A 51 5.37 -1.66 -28.37
CA GLY A 51 6.26 -0.61 -27.86
C GLY A 51 7.20 -1.08 -26.75
N THR A 52 7.82 -0.12 -26.09
CA THR A 52 8.81 -0.37 -25.03
C THR A 52 8.10 -0.52 -23.69
N MET A 53 8.16 -1.72 -23.10
CA MET A 53 7.51 -2.06 -21.85
C MET A 53 8.47 -2.70 -20.85
N TRP A 54 8.26 -2.46 -19.56
CA TRP A 54 9.01 -3.14 -18.51
C TRP A 54 8.51 -4.58 -18.31
N ARG A 55 9.42 -5.53 -18.33
CA ARG A 55 9.19 -6.97 -18.19
C ARG A 55 10.11 -7.57 -17.16
N TYR A 56 9.62 -8.53 -16.38
CA TYR A 56 10.44 -9.27 -15.42
C TYR A 56 10.87 -10.61 -16.00
N PHE A 57 12.15 -10.93 -15.84
CA PHE A 57 12.76 -12.20 -16.24
C PHE A 57 13.16 -12.96 -14.96
N GLY A 58 12.73 -14.22 -14.83
CA GLY A 58 12.93 -15.05 -13.66
C GLY A 58 14.38 -15.50 -13.48
N SER A 59 14.61 -16.38 -12.50
CA SER A 59 15.93 -16.94 -12.21
C SER A 59 16.51 -17.77 -13.37
N ASP A 60 15.64 -18.39 -14.16
CA ASP A 60 15.97 -19.13 -15.37
C ASP A 60 16.13 -18.22 -16.62
N GLY A 61 15.95 -16.90 -16.47
CA GLY A 61 15.97 -15.93 -17.54
C GLY A 61 14.71 -15.86 -18.40
N ARG A 62 13.69 -16.68 -18.11
CA ARG A 62 12.44 -16.66 -18.89
C ARG A 62 11.60 -15.47 -18.53
N TYR A 63 10.98 -14.86 -19.55
CA TYR A 63 9.98 -13.83 -19.38
C TYR A 63 8.80 -14.35 -18.56
N GLN A 64 8.54 -13.69 -17.44
CA GLN A 64 7.45 -14.04 -16.55
C GLN A 64 6.13 -13.45 -17.06
N LYS A 65 5.48 -14.17 -17.98
CA LYS A 65 4.13 -13.88 -18.38
C LYS A 65 3.18 -14.11 -17.20
N LYS A 66 1.98 -13.55 -17.27
CA LYS A 66 0.94 -13.82 -16.31
C LYS A 66 0.54 -15.30 -16.29
N GLY A 67 0.04 -15.76 -15.12
CA GLY A 67 -0.74 -16.99 -15.00
C GLY A 67 -2.20 -16.81 -15.47
N THR A 68 -3.10 -17.68 -15.06
CA THR A 68 -4.55 -17.56 -15.29
C THR A 68 -5.13 -16.32 -14.61
N GLY A 69 -5.99 -15.55 -15.29
CA GLY A 69 -6.61 -14.31 -14.76
C GLY A 69 -6.14 -13.04 -15.47
N ALA A 70 -6.78 -11.89 -15.17
CA ALA A 70 -6.50 -10.63 -15.87
C ALA A 70 -5.20 -9.94 -15.42
N TYR A 71 -4.81 -10.13 -14.14
CA TYR A 71 -3.63 -9.50 -13.54
C TYR A 71 -2.94 -10.47 -12.59
N LYS A 72 -1.62 -10.34 -12.47
CA LYS A 72 -0.78 -11.12 -11.54
C LYS A 72 -0.04 -10.20 -10.59
N VAL A 73 0.03 -10.59 -9.32
CA VAL A 73 0.99 -10.03 -8.38
C VAL A 73 2.27 -10.86 -8.45
N LEU A 74 3.36 -10.23 -8.86
CA LEU A 74 4.70 -10.81 -8.82
C LEU A 74 5.43 -10.26 -7.60
N SER A 75 5.86 -11.13 -6.71
CA SER A 75 6.69 -10.75 -5.55
C SER A 75 8.12 -11.23 -5.75
N ASN A 76 9.07 -10.37 -5.46
CA ASN A 76 10.47 -10.70 -5.25
C ASN A 76 10.84 -10.33 -3.80
N SER A 77 12.05 -10.60 -3.34
CA SER A 77 12.50 -10.53 -1.95
C SER A 77 11.87 -9.42 -1.08
N SER A 78 11.68 -8.21 -1.59
CA SER A 78 11.20 -7.05 -0.81
C SER A 78 9.92 -6.44 -1.36
N ASN A 79 9.69 -6.54 -2.67
CA ASN A 79 8.65 -5.82 -3.37
C ASN A 79 7.64 -6.74 -4.05
N SER A 80 6.45 -6.23 -4.24
CA SER A 80 5.45 -6.86 -5.10
C SER A 80 5.10 -5.92 -6.25
N TYR A 81 4.81 -6.47 -7.39
CA TYR A 81 4.53 -5.76 -8.63
C TYR A 81 3.25 -6.28 -9.26
N LEU A 82 2.53 -5.42 -9.95
CA LEU A 82 1.35 -5.80 -10.72
C LEU A 82 1.72 -5.98 -12.19
N LEU A 83 1.33 -7.12 -12.74
CA LEU A 83 1.48 -7.43 -14.17
C LEU A 83 0.11 -7.54 -14.82
N ASP A 84 0.00 -7.03 -16.05
CA ASP A 84 -1.21 -7.20 -16.86
C ASP A 84 -1.27 -8.60 -17.52
N ALA A 85 -2.25 -8.79 -18.39
CA ALA A 85 -2.46 -10.04 -19.13
C ALA A 85 -1.27 -10.48 -19.99
N ASN A 86 -0.43 -9.55 -20.40
CA ASN A 86 0.75 -9.81 -21.23
C ASN A 86 2.04 -9.89 -20.41
N GLY A 87 1.94 -9.76 -19.06
CA GLY A 87 3.09 -9.72 -18.17
C GLY A 87 3.78 -8.36 -18.11
N TYR A 88 3.15 -7.28 -18.57
CA TYR A 88 3.70 -5.94 -18.50
C TYR A 88 3.46 -5.31 -17.13
N LEU A 89 4.44 -4.55 -16.66
CA LEU A 89 4.38 -3.85 -15.39
C LEU A 89 3.30 -2.77 -15.42
N ILE A 90 2.36 -2.86 -14.47
CA ILE A 90 1.32 -1.84 -14.25
C ILE A 90 1.84 -0.81 -13.25
N LYS A 91 1.71 0.46 -13.61
CA LYS A 91 2.14 1.59 -12.80
C LYS A 91 0.97 2.51 -12.47
N GLY A 92 0.90 2.99 -11.21
CA GLY A 92 -0.06 4.00 -10.78
C GLY A 92 -1.53 3.61 -10.86
N LYS A 93 -1.86 2.32 -10.94
CA LYS A 93 -3.24 1.84 -11.10
C LYS A 93 -3.66 0.87 -10.01
N MET A 94 -4.92 0.98 -9.59
CA MET A 94 -5.59 -0.02 -8.77
C MET A 94 -6.24 -1.05 -9.69
N VAL A 95 -5.89 -2.31 -9.49
CA VAL A 95 -6.44 -3.42 -10.28
C VAL A 95 -6.87 -4.58 -9.39
N LYS A 96 -7.83 -5.36 -9.85
CA LYS A 96 -8.26 -6.62 -9.23
C LYS A 96 -7.41 -7.74 -9.83
N ALA A 97 -6.56 -8.36 -9.02
CA ALA A 97 -5.69 -9.45 -9.47
C ALA A 97 -6.44 -10.80 -9.55
N ALA A 98 -5.77 -11.83 -10.08
CA ALA A 98 -6.34 -13.15 -10.29
C ALA A 98 -6.92 -13.82 -9.04
N ASN A 99 -6.40 -13.50 -7.86
CA ASN A 99 -6.88 -13.97 -6.55
C ASN A 99 -8.07 -13.15 -6.00
N ASN A 100 -8.73 -12.35 -6.84
CA ASN A 100 -9.88 -11.51 -6.51
C ASN A 100 -9.63 -10.36 -5.52
N TYR A 101 -8.39 -10.07 -5.14
CA TYR A 101 -8.06 -8.94 -4.30
C TYR A 101 -7.62 -7.72 -5.12
N TYR A 102 -7.94 -6.53 -4.59
CA TYR A 102 -7.46 -5.28 -5.18
C TYR A 102 -6.06 -4.94 -4.69
N TYR A 103 -5.23 -4.47 -5.61
CA TYR A 103 -3.89 -3.96 -5.36
C TYR A 103 -3.71 -2.61 -6.04
N LEU A 104 -2.86 -1.76 -5.47
CA LEU A 104 -2.50 -0.48 -6.06
C LEU A 104 -0.98 -0.41 -6.20
N SER A 105 -0.50 -0.14 -7.41
CA SER A 105 0.91 0.13 -7.65
C SER A 105 1.19 1.63 -7.62
N ASN A 106 2.41 2.00 -7.22
CA ASN A 106 2.90 3.37 -7.33
C ASN A 106 3.37 3.70 -8.76
N LYS A 107 3.86 4.93 -8.97
CA LYS A 107 4.38 5.36 -10.29
C LYS A 107 5.56 4.54 -10.81
N TYR A 108 6.24 3.79 -9.97
CA TYR A 108 7.33 2.88 -10.35
C TYR A 108 6.88 1.42 -10.53
N GLY A 109 5.58 1.14 -10.28
CA GLY A 109 5.00 -0.20 -10.39
C GLY A 109 5.06 -1.04 -9.13
N VAL A 110 5.63 -0.52 -8.03
CA VAL A 110 5.70 -1.23 -6.74
C VAL A 110 4.33 -1.17 -6.06
N VAL A 111 3.84 -2.32 -5.62
CA VAL A 111 2.57 -2.45 -4.89
C VAL A 111 2.69 -1.80 -3.51
N TYR A 112 1.72 -0.98 -3.17
CA TYR A 112 1.62 -0.44 -1.82
C TYR A 112 1.30 -1.53 -0.81
N LYS A 113 2.06 -1.56 0.29
CA LYS A 113 1.87 -2.50 1.41
C LYS A 113 1.82 -1.72 2.71
N ASN A 114 1.03 -2.23 3.65
CA ASN A 114 0.93 -1.75 5.02
C ASN A 114 0.86 -0.22 5.13
N ARG A 115 0.02 0.42 4.33
CA ARG A 115 -0.14 1.88 4.34
C ARG A 115 -1.47 2.37 3.82
N LEU A 116 -1.83 3.59 4.27
CA LEU A 116 -2.95 4.36 3.75
C LEU A 116 -2.51 5.16 2.51
N VAL A 117 -3.26 5.04 1.42
CA VAL A 117 -2.93 5.70 0.14
C VAL A 117 -4.16 6.38 -0.43
N LYS A 118 -4.01 7.62 -0.90
CA LYS A 118 -5.03 8.32 -1.68
C LYS A 118 -5.00 7.79 -3.13
N TYR A 119 -6.18 7.41 -3.63
CA TYR A 119 -6.37 7.02 -5.03
C TYR A 119 -7.69 7.60 -5.52
N GLY A 120 -7.62 8.49 -6.50
CA GLY A 120 -8.74 9.37 -6.82
C GLY A 120 -9.11 10.26 -5.62
N ASN A 121 -10.39 10.41 -5.37
CA ASN A 121 -10.91 11.22 -4.26
C ASN A 121 -11.07 10.44 -2.94
N ARG A 122 -10.52 9.22 -2.84
CA ARG A 122 -10.69 8.34 -1.68
C ARG A 122 -9.37 7.86 -1.13
N ARG A 123 -9.32 7.55 0.17
CA ARG A 123 -8.19 6.91 0.82
C ARG A 123 -8.50 5.42 1.08
N TYR A 124 -7.54 4.56 0.76
CA TYR A 124 -7.63 3.11 0.94
C TYR A 124 -6.45 2.61 1.76
N TYR A 125 -6.71 1.64 2.63
CA TYR A 125 -5.64 0.96 3.35
C TYR A 125 -5.27 -0.35 2.65
N PHE A 126 -3.97 -0.52 2.41
CA PHE A 126 -3.38 -1.74 1.87
C PHE A 126 -2.63 -2.45 2.98
N VAL A 127 -2.99 -3.71 3.24
CA VAL A 127 -2.40 -4.53 4.31
C VAL A 127 -0.98 -5.00 3.95
N SER A 128 -0.33 -5.75 4.83
CA SER A 128 1.08 -6.13 4.72
C SER A 128 1.45 -6.92 3.46
N ASP A 129 0.52 -7.68 2.90
CA ASP A 129 0.71 -8.42 1.64
C ASP A 129 0.34 -7.62 0.38
N GLY A 130 -0.09 -6.36 0.55
CA GLY A 130 -0.46 -5.44 -0.54
C GLY A 130 -1.92 -5.51 -0.97
N ARG A 131 -2.73 -6.39 -0.37
CA ARG A 131 -4.18 -6.42 -0.65
C ARG A 131 -4.86 -5.21 -0.06
N ARG A 132 -5.83 -4.64 -0.78
CA ARG A 132 -6.73 -3.65 -0.21
C ARG A 132 -7.58 -4.29 0.89
N GLY A 133 -7.70 -3.63 2.03
CA GLY A 133 -8.58 -4.07 3.11
C GLY A 133 -10.01 -4.28 2.64
N THR A 134 -10.72 -5.22 3.25
CA THR A 134 -12.11 -5.57 2.90
C THR A 134 -13.13 -5.07 3.92
N TRP A 135 -12.67 -4.37 4.94
CA TRP A 135 -13.51 -3.86 6.03
C TRP A 135 -14.56 -2.87 5.54
N ARG A 136 -15.72 -2.93 6.16
CA ARG A 136 -16.85 -2.03 5.90
C ARG A 136 -17.52 -1.65 7.22
N ASN A 137 -18.02 -0.42 7.31
CA ASN A 137 -18.82 0.12 8.42
C ASN A 137 -18.23 -0.17 9.80
N ARG A 138 -16.89 -0.05 9.94
CA ARG A 138 -16.20 -0.32 11.23
C ARG A 138 -14.90 0.46 11.38
N TRP A 139 -14.49 0.60 12.63
CA TRP A 139 -13.18 1.11 13.00
C TRP A 139 -12.12 0.03 12.91
N ILE A 140 -10.97 0.37 12.36
CA ILE A 140 -9.78 -0.50 12.29
C ILE A 140 -8.56 0.29 12.69
N LYS A 141 -7.71 -0.32 13.52
CA LYS A 141 -6.38 0.19 13.83
C LYS A 141 -5.44 -0.20 12.70
N CYS A 142 -4.81 0.79 12.07
CA CYS A 142 -3.97 0.61 10.88
C CYS A 142 -2.48 0.81 11.24
N PRO A 143 -1.70 -0.26 11.45
CA PRO A 143 -0.30 -0.15 11.88
C PRO A 143 0.56 0.68 10.95
N GLY A 144 0.49 0.42 9.65
CA GLY A 144 1.27 1.14 8.64
C GLY A 144 0.80 2.57 8.36
N ALA A 145 -0.21 3.07 9.07
CA ALA A 145 -0.67 4.45 9.03
C ALA A 145 -0.50 5.13 10.41
N GLY A 146 0.65 4.95 11.03
CA GLY A 146 0.96 5.51 12.34
C GLY A 146 0.24 4.83 13.49
N ASN A 147 -0.19 3.59 13.33
CA ASN A 147 -0.90 2.79 14.33
C ASN A 147 -2.20 3.44 14.82
N ARG A 148 -2.86 4.21 13.94
CA ARG A 148 -4.04 5.02 14.23
C ARG A 148 -5.33 4.30 13.85
N TYR A 149 -6.46 4.77 14.41
CA TYR A 149 -7.80 4.28 14.07
C TYR A 149 -8.35 5.03 12.87
N TYR A 150 -8.95 4.26 11.95
CA TYR A 150 -9.70 4.79 10.81
C TYR A 150 -11.06 4.11 10.72
N TYR A 151 -12.08 4.88 10.37
CA TYR A 151 -13.38 4.31 10.08
C TYR A 151 -13.45 3.92 8.60
N PHE A 152 -13.77 2.67 8.33
CA PHE A 152 -13.98 2.17 6.98
C PHE A 152 -15.47 2.17 6.69
N GLY A 153 -15.89 2.95 5.69
CA GLY A 153 -17.28 3.14 5.32
C GLY A 153 -17.87 2.00 4.48
N ARG A 154 -18.89 2.33 3.69
CA ARG A 154 -19.60 1.33 2.87
C ARG A 154 -18.73 0.69 1.79
N THR A 155 -17.78 1.42 1.22
CA THR A 155 -16.84 0.89 0.21
C THR A 155 -15.71 0.13 0.91
N ALA A 156 -15.54 -1.16 0.57
CA ALA A 156 -14.54 -2.02 1.20
C ALA A 156 -13.13 -1.41 1.14
N GLY A 157 -12.46 -1.38 2.29
CA GLY A 157 -11.10 -0.85 2.42
C GLY A 157 -10.97 0.66 2.18
N CYS A 158 -12.08 1.38 2.00
CA CYS A 158 -12.10 2.83 1.84
C CYS A 158 -12.36 3.51 3.18
N VAL A 159 -11.51 4.47 3.53
CA VAL A 159 -11.69 5.29 4.73
C VAL A 159 -12.84 6.27 4.49
N ASP A 160 -13.78 6.27 5.44
CA ASP A 160 -14.82 7.28 5.58
C ASP A 160 -14.35 8.26 6.66
N GLU A 161 -14.05 9.48 6.26
CA GLU A 161 -13.44 10.47 7.15
C GLU A 161 -14.47 10.96 8.17
N LYS A 162 -14.27 10.56 9.43
CA LYS A 162 -15.03 11.05 10.56
C LYS A 162 -14.37 12.30 11.12
N HIS A 163 -15.18 13.25 11.55
CA HIS A 163 -14.73 14.52 12.12
C HIS A 163 -15.34 14.73 13.52
N GLY A 164 -14.70 15.59 14.32
CA GLY A 164 -15.15 15.86 15.68
C GLY A 164 -14.97 14.68 16.62
N ILE A 165 -15.79 14.67 17.68
CA ILE A 165 -15.74 13.63 18.72
C ILE A 165 -16.40 12.35 18.21
N GLN A 166 -15.68 11.23 18.25
CA GLN A 166 -16.15 9.93 17.79
C GLN A 166 -15.95 8.85 18.86
N LYS A 167 -16.96 8.02 19.07
CA LYS A 167 -16.85 6.76 19.82
C LYS A 167 -16.19 5.71 18.94
N VAL A 168 -15.04 5.19 19.36
CA VAL A 168 -14.31 4.16 18.62
C VAL A 168 -14.53 2.80 19.24
N THR A 169 -14.99 1.84 18.44
CA THR A 169 -15.18 0.45 18.84
C THR A 169 -14.53 -0.45 17.79
N VAL A 170 -13.62 -1.34 18.20
CA VAL A 170 -12.91 -2.28 17.33
C VAL A 170 -13.27 -3.70 17.76
N ASN A 171 -13.80 -4.49 16.82
CA ASN A 171 -14.24 -5.87 17.07
C ASN A 171 -15.16 -6.00 18.31
N GLY A 172 -16.10 -5.07 18.45
CA GLY A 172 -17.03 -5.01 19.58
C GLY A 172 -16.45 -4.40 20.86
N LYS A 173 -15.14 -4.27 21.01
CA LYS A 173 -14.50 -3.68 22.18
C LYS A 173 -14.44 -2.16 22.09
N PHE A 174 -14.94 -1.48 23.12
CA PHE A 174 -14.83 -0.02 23.25
C PHE A 174 -13.37 0.38 23.48
N MET A 175 -12.84 1.25 22.62
CA MET A 175 -11.46 1.72 22.66
C MET A 175 -11.32 3.10 23.29
N GLY A 176 -12.39 3.90 23.28
CA GLY A 176 -12.38 5.26 23.82
C GLY A 176 -13.13 6.24 22.93
N TRP A 177 -13.12 7.48 23.37
CA TRP A 177 -13.57 8.63 22.59
C TRP A 177 -12.34 9.36 22.03
N TYR A 178 -12.40 9.75 20.76
CA TYR A 178 -11.29 10.40 20.04
C TYR A 178 -11.81 11.63 19.31
N TYR A 179 -10.94 12.61 19.10
CA TYR A 179 -11.23 13.75 18.24
C TYR A 179 -10.53 13.59 16.90
N PHE A 180 -11.31 13.71 15.84
CA PHE A 180 -10.82 13.69 14.46
C PHE A 180 -10.89 15.10 13.89
N SER A 181 -9.75 15.61 13.44
CA SER A 181 -9.65 16.91 12.76
C SER A 181 -10.39 16.91 11.42
N SER A 182 -10.52 18.08 10.79
CA SER A 182 -11.17 18.24 9.49
C SER A 182 -10.61 17.35 8.38
N ASN A 183 -9.35 16.92 8.49
CA ASN A 183 -8.72 15.99 7.55
C ASN A 183 -8.76 14.52 8.03
N GLY A 184 -9.58 14.20 9.04
CA GLY A 184 -9.78 12.85 9.56
C GLY A 184 -8.61 12.29 10.38
N ASN A 185 -7.67 13.11 10.83
CA ASN A 185 -6.58 12.68 11.68
C ASN A 185 -6.97 12.77 13.17
N ILE A 186 -6.61 11.73 13.96
CA ILE A 186 -6.74 11.78 15.42
C ILE A 186 -5.77 12.80 15.97
N LEU A 187 -6.23 13.57 16.97
CA LEU A 187 -5.39 14.47 17.76
C LEU A 187 -4.81 13.72 18.94
N PHE A 188 -3.57 14.07 19.32
CA PHE A 188 -2.82 13.49 20.40
C PHE A 188 -2.25 14.59 21.28
N ASP A 189 -2.17 14.31 22.57
CA ASP A 189 -1.46 15.09 23.58
C ASP A 189 -1.76 16.59 23.50
N ARG A 190 -3.05 16.94 23.43
CA ARG A 190 -3.49 18.34 23.32
C ARG A 190 -4.89 18.62 23.80
N TRP A 191 -5.10 19.88 24.11
CA TRP A 191 -6.41 20.44 24.39
C TRP A 191 -7.17 20.75 23.11
N VAL A 192 -8.48 20.47 23.12
CA VAL A 192 -9.45 20.96 22.15
C VAL A 192 -10.63 21.50 22.94
N SER A 193 -10.75 22.83 22.97
CA SER A 193 -11.68 23.55 23.86
C SER A 193 -11.44 23.13 25.33
N ASP A 194 -12.42 22.56 25.98
CA ASP A 194 -12.42 22.12 27.37
C ASP A 194 -12.11 20.62 27.57
N ARG A 195 -11.58 19.94 26.54
CA ARG A 195 -11.26 18.53 26.53
C ARG A 195 -9.78 18.29 26.23
N TYR A 196 -9.19 17.33 26.92
CA TYR A 196 -7.82 16.90 26.66
C TYR A 196 -7.79 15.51 26.01
N TYR A 197 -7.00 15.36 24.97
CA TYR A 197 -6.74 14.09 24.29
C TYR A 197 -5.32 13.63 24.61
N LYS A 198 -5.21 12.45 25.23
CA LYS A 198 -3.97 11.91 25.77
C LYS A 198 -2.98 11.50 24.67
N ALA A 199 -1.79 11.06 25.05
CA ALA A 199 -0.75 10.58 24.13
C ALA A 199 -1.20 9.38 23.25
N ASP A 200 -2.17 8.58 23.69
CA ASP A 200 -2.81 7.53 22.90
C ASP A 200 -3.96 8.03 22.01
N GLY A 201 -4.26 9.34 22.08
CA GLY A 201 -5.34 10.01 21.36
C GLY A 201 -6.71 9.85 22.00
N SER A 202 -6.87 9.06 23.07
CA SER A 202 -8.14 8.92 23.75
C SER A 202 -8.47 10.15 24.61
N MET A 203 -9.76 10.52 24.65
CA MET A 203 -10.26 11.63 25.48
C MET A 203 -10.03 11.32 26.97
N ALA A 204 -9.52 12.29 27.70
CA ALA A 204 -9.35 12.20 29.14
C ALA A 204 -10.71 12.09 29.87
N SER A 205 -10.77 11.35 30.96
CA SER A 205 -11.95 11.23 31.81
C SER A 205 -11.54 10.95 33.27
N GLY A 206 -12.28 11.51 34.23
CA GLY A 206 -11.92 11.44 35.64
C GLY A 206 -10.67 12.25 35.94
N VAL A 207 -9.95 11.89 37.00
CA VAL A 207 -8.69 12.56 37.35
C VAL A 207 -7.59 12.18 36.39
N THR A 208 -6.99 13.17 35.75
CA THR A 208 -5.92 12.98 34.77
C THR A 208 -4.78 13.96 35.04
N LYS A 209 -3.55 13.47 35.11
CA LYS A 209 -2.34 14.31 35.23
C LYS A 209 -1.92 14.79 33.85
N ILE A 210 -1.73 16.10 33.70
CA ILE A 210 -1.25 16.75 32.47
C ILE A 210 -0.12 17.69 32.87
N GLY A 211 1.09 17.38 32.42
CA GLY A 211 2.28 18.04 32.95
C GLY A 211 2.38 17.83 34.47
N ASN A 212 2.52 18.89 35.24
CA ASN A 212 2.61 18.85 36.72
C ASN A 212 1.28 19.08 37.41
N LYS A 213 0.15 19.19 36.70
CA LYS A 213 -1.16 19.51 37.24
C LYS A 213 -2.13 18.35 37.08
N TYR A 214 -3.10 18.26 38.04
CA TYR A 214 -4.21 17.31 37.96
C TYR A 214 -5.47 18.05 37.52
N TYR A 215 -6.22 17.41 36.62
CA TYR A 215 -7.51 17.91 36.12
C TYR A 215 -8.57 16.85 36.29
N PHE A 216 -9.79 17.28 36.61
CA PHE A 216 -10.95 16.38 36.65
C PHE A 216 -11.80 16.57 35.40
N PHE A 217 -12.01 15.51 34.66
CA PHE A 217 -12.83 15.48 33.43
C PHE A 217 -14.13 14.71 33.66
N GLN A 218 -15.23 15.27 33.20
CA GLN A 218 -16.55 14.69 33.35
C GLN A 218 -16.67 13.31 32.70
N ARG A 219 -17.34 12.37 33.34
CA ARG A 219 -17.66 11.01 32.87
C ARG A 219 -19.11 10.90 32.36
N SER A 220 -19.63 11.89 31.67
CA SER A 220 -21.01 11.87 31.20
C SER A 220 -21.22 10.81 30.10
N SER A 221 -22.42 10.22 30.03
CA SER A 221 -22.89 9.42 28.89
C SER A 221 -23.17 10.29 27.67
N GLU A 222 -23.54 11.55 27.88
CA GLU A 222 -23.81 12.51 26.81
C GLU A 222 -22.51 13.08 26.24
N THR A 223 -22.39 13.06 24.91
CA THR A 223 -21.19 13.55 24.20
C THR A 223 -20.92 15.03 24.46
N ALA A 224 -21.96 15.83 24.66
CA ALA A 224 -21.86 17.27 24.93
C ALA A 224 -21.06 17.60 26.20
N TYR A 225 -21.19 16.79 27.25
CA TYR A 225 -20.55 17.00 28.56
C TYR A 225 -19.33 16.12 28.77
N ARG A 226 -19.23 14.99 28.06
CA ARG A 226 -18.14 14.02 28.24
C ARG A 226 -16.77 14.64 28.00
N GLY A 227 -15.85 14.41 28.93
CA GLY A 227 -14.47 14.85 28.85
C GLY A 227 -14.27 16.35 29.02
N LYS A 228 -15.29 17.13 29.43
CA LYS A 228 -15.10 18.52 29.82
C LYS A 228 -14.33 18.61 31.12
N VAL A 229 -13.35 19.53 31.18
CA VAL A 229 -12.67 19.81 32.43
C VAL A 229 -13.62 20.51 33.39
N TYR A 230 -13.62 20.08 34.67
CA TYR A 230 -14.35 20.76 35.72
C TYR A 230 -13.57 22.04 36.11
N LYS A 231 -14.26 23.17 36.05
CA LYS A 231 -13.71 24.47 36.46
C LYS A 231 -14.05 24.75 37.91
#